data_39680a7fae17618fb042d6a27fc30c78
#
_entry.id   39680a7fae17618fb042d6a27fc30c78
#
_cell.length_a   1.000
_cell.length_b   1.000
_cell.length_c   1.000
_cell.angle_alpha   90.00
_cell.angle_beta   90.00
_cell.angle_gamma   90.00
#
_symmetry.space_group_name_H-M   'P 1'
#
loop_
_entity.id
_entity.type
_entity.pdbx_description
1 polymer ?
#
loop_
_entity_poly.entity_id
_entity_poly.type
_entity_poly.pdbx_seq_one_letter_code
_entity_poly.pdbx_strand_id
1 'polypeptide(L)'
;MKTEKVFLYDNLCDPDLQEELFGEKFDSDQYMDYVTDWDLVAIKINGDLRKVAIEGGERTTIIGHVNYVPLEKLNIMDKHYGKEFIRIKVTTMLDSDCSLYIKRTDKIKKVI
;
A
#
# COMPACT_ATOMS: atom_id res chain seq x y z
N MET A 1 -13.43 11.61 -13.87
CA MET A 1 -12.11 10.97 -13.82
C MET A 1 -12.21 9.64 -13.11
N LYS A 2 -11.65 8.60 -13.70
CA LYS A 2 -11.66 7.28 -13.07
C LYS A 2 -10.50 7.17 -12.10
N THR A 3 -10.80 6.62 -10.94
CA THR A 3 -9.80 6.38 -9.90
C THR A 3 -9.87 4.95 -9.44
N GLU A 4 -8.79 4.49 -8.81
CA GLU A 4 -8.77 3.25 -8.07
C GLU A 4 -8.52 3.57 -6.60
N LYS A 5 -9.23 2.88 -5.71
CA LYS A 5 -8.98 3.02 -4.28
C LYS A 5 -7.73 2.23 -3.93
N VAL A 6 -6.79 2.89 -3.28
CA VAL A 6 -5.54 2.27 -2.82
C VAL A 6 -5.39 2.53 -1.33
N PHE A 7 -5.20 1.46 -0.57
CA PHE A 7 -4.95 1.58 0.87
C PHE A 7 -3.47 1.88 1.07
N LEU A 8 -3.17 3.08 1.57
CA LEU A 8 -1.80 3.51 1.81
C LEU A 8 -1.51 3.49 3.31
N TYR A 9 -0.37 2.91 3.67
CA TYR A 9 0.01 2.70 5.07
C TYR A 9 1.41 3.26 5.38
N ASP A 10 2.09 3.77 4.39
CA ASP A 10 3.47 4.25 4.48
C ASP A 10 3.55 5.76 4.24
N ASN A 11 4.75 6.25 3.91
CA ASN A 11 4.96 7.67 3.68
C ASN A 11 4.17 8.25 2.49
N LEU A 12 3.64 7.41 1.61
CA LEU A 12 2.77 7.88 0.53
C LEU A 12 1.43 8.42 1.03
N CYS A 13 1.12 8.26 2.32
CA CYS A 13 -0.02 8.95 2.92
C CYS A 13 0.20 10.46 3.01
N ASP A 14 1.43 10.93 2.92
CA ASP A 14 1.75 12.35 3.00
C ASP A 14 1.38 13.05 1.70
N PRO A 15 0.44 14.04 1.73
CA PRO A 15 0.03 14.75 0.53
C PRO A 15 1.18 15.50 -0.16
N ASP A 16 2.15 16.00 0.58
CA ASP A 16 3.28 16.71 0.00
C ASP A 16 4.16 15.77 -0.81
N LEU A 17 4.37 14.55 -0.32
CA LEU A 17 5.11 13.54 -1.05
C LEU A 17 4.32 13.09 -2.30
N GLN A 18 3.00 13.00 -2.19
CA GLN A 18 2.15 12.67 -3.34
C GLN A 18 2.32 13.72 -4.44
N GLU A 19 2.29 14.99 -4.08
CA GLU A 19 2.48 16.06 -5.06
C GLU A 19 3.86 16.02 -5.70
N GLU A 20 4.89 15.73 -4.93
CA GLU A 20 6.26 15.62 -5.44
C GLU A 20 6.41 14.47 -6.44
N LEU A 21 5.85 13.31 -6.14
CA LEU A 21 6.02 12.11 -6.95
C LEU A 21 5.04 12.01 -8.11
N PHE A 22 3.81 12.48 -7.93
CA PHE A 22 2.73 12.27 -8.89
C PHE A 22 2.21 13.57 -9.52
N GLY A 23 2.66 14.71 -9.02
CA GLY A 23 2.20 16.01 -9.51
C GLY A 23 0.85 16.46 -8.93
N GLU A 24 0.27 15.69 -8.02
CA GLU A 24 -1.01 16.04 -7.39
C GLU A 24 -1.17 15.33 -6.05
N LYS A 25 -2.03 15.90 -5.22
CA LYS A 25 -2.45 15.29 -3.97
C LYS A 25 -3.70 14.45 -4.24
N PHE A 26 -3.77 13.25 -3.65
CA PHE A 26 -4.92 12.38 -3.85
C PHE A 26 -6.01 12.68 -2.83
N ASP A 27 -7.26 12.57 -3.27
CA ASP A 27 -8.37 12.54 -2.33
C ASP A 27 -8.29 11.26 -1.50
N SER A 28 -8.72 11.34 -0.25
CA SER A 28 -8.72 10.20 0.64
C SER A 28 -9.97 10.18 1.49
N ASP A 29 -10.31 9.00 2.01
CA ASP A 29 -11.40 8.90 2.96
C ASP A 29 -11.05 9.64 4.24
N GLN A 30 -12.07 10.22 4.87
CA GLN A 30 -11.89 11.05 6.06
C GLN A 30 -11.33 10.27 7.25
N TYR A 31 -11.69 9.00 7.37
CA TYR A 31 -11.32 8.19 8.52
C TYR A 31 -10.22 7.22 8.20
N MET A 32 -9.40 6.92 9.21
CA MET A 32 -8.46 5.82 9.12
C MET A 32 -9.22 4.51 8.96
N ASP A 33 -8.61 3.57 8.26
CA ASP A 33 -9.17 2.25 8.03
C ASP A 33 -8.12 1.20 8.37
N TYR A 34 -8.51 -0.07 8.29
CA TYR A 34 -7.66 -1.18 8.73
C TYR A 34 -7.76 -2.31 7.73
N VAL A 35 -6.64 -3.00 7.50
CA VAL A 35 -6.65 -4.30 6.84
C VAL A 35 -6.16 -5.35 7.83
N THR A 36 -6.87 -6.46 7.92
CA THR A 36 -6.53 -7.55 8.84
C THR A 36 -5.79 -8.66 8.10
N ASP A 37 -5.07 -9.49 8.85
CA ASP A 37 -4.27 -10.61 8.33
C ASP A 37 -3.02 -10.18 7.58
N TRP A 38 -2.65 -8.89 7.70
CA TRP A 38 -1.42 -8.34 7.15
C TRP A 38 -0.61 -7.72 8.27
N ASP A 39 0.69 -7.88 8.21
CA ASP A 39 1.62 -7.34 9.20
C ASP A 39 2.47 -6.25 8.56
N LEU A 40 2.83 -5.25 9.36
CA LEU A 40 3.67 -4.14 8.91
C LEU A 40 5.05 -4.32 9.51
N VAL A 41 6.04 -4.52 8.65
CA VAL A 41 7.43 -4.71 9.07
C VAL A 41 8.34 -3.68 8.40
N ALA A 42 9.46 -3.40 9.03
CA ALA A 42 10.48 -2.52 8.46
C ALA A 42 11.61 -3.37 7.91
N ILE A 43 11.92 -3.19 6.64
CA ILE A 43 13.03 -3.88 5.97
C ILE A 43 13.90 -2.87 5.23
N LYS A 44 15.14 -3.25 4.95
CA LYS A 44 16.03 -2.45 4.12
C LYS A 44 15.85 -2.82 2.65
N ILE A 45 15.59 -1.83 1.82
CA ILE A 45 15.54 -1.98 0.37
C ILE A 45 16.46 -0.93 -0.20
N ASN A 46 17.50 -1.36 -0.91
CA ASN A 46 18.52 -0.48 -1.48
C ASN A 46 19.15 0.47 -0.46
N GLY A 47 19.36 -0.04 0.77
CA GLY A 47 19.98 0.74 1.84
C GLY A 47 19.03 1.59 2.66
N ASP A 48 17.78 1.76 2.22
CA ASP A 48 16.78 2.56 2.93
C ASP A 48 15.82 1.68 3.71
N LEU A 49 15.48 2.12 4.92
CA LEU A 49 14.52 1.42 5.76
C LEU A 49 13.11 1.77 5.30
N ARG A 50 12.33 0.77 4.95
CA ARG A 50 10.95 0.97 4.46
C ARG A 50 9.98 0.09 5.23
N LYS A 51 8.79 0.64 5.45
CA LYS A 51 7.67 -0.13 5.98
C LYS A 51 7.00 -0.89 4.85
N VAL A 52 6.81 -2.19 5.04
CA VAL A 52 6.20 -3.03 4.02
C VAL A 52 5.15 -3.93 4.65
N ALA A 53 4.09 -4.20 3.87
CA ALA A 53 3.05 -5.13 4.27
C ALA A 53 3.44 -6.53 3.83
N ILE A 54 3.35 -7.47 4.75
CA ILE A 54 3.56 -8.89 4.48
C ILE A 54 2.40 -9.68 5.04
N GLU A 55 2.21 -10.90 4.54
CA GLU A 55 1.19 -11.79 5.06
C GLU A 55 1.44 -12.04 6.54
N GLY A 56 0.42 -11.82 7.37
CA GLY A 56 0.53 -11.96 8.82
C GLY A 56 -0.44 -12.99 9.38
N GLY A 57 -0.52 -13.06 10.70
CA GLY A 57 -1.45 -13.94 11.40
C GLY A 57 -2.84 -13.34 11.54
N GLU A 58 -3.75 -14.13 12.10
CA GLU A 58 -5.17 -13.77 12.23
C GLU A 58 -5.44 -12.48 13.03
N ARG A 59 -4.49 -12.04 13.82
CA ARG A 59 -4.67 -10.89 14.71
C ARG A 59 -3.82 -9.69 14.31
N THR A 60 -3.12 -9.78 13.19
CA THR A 60 -2.31 -8.66 12.72
C THR A 60 -3.18 -7.69 11.95
N THR A 61 -2.90 -6.41 12.08
CA THR A 61 -3.70 -5.35 11.48
C THR A 61 -2.78 -4.20 11.07
N ILE A 62 -3.02 -3.66 9.88
CA ILE A 62 -2.32 -2.47 9.42
C ILE A 62 -3.32 -1.32 9.39
N ILE A 63 -2.93 -0.18 9.95
CA ILE A 63 -3.71 1.05 9.94
C ILE A 63 -3.25 1.92 8.80
N GLY A 64 -4.18 2.50 8.07
CA GLY A 64 -3.86 3.39 6.96
C GLY A 64 -5.07 4.16 6.48
N HIS A 65 -4.98 4.66 5.25
CA HIS A 65 -6.06 5.44 4.64
C HIS A 65 -6.33 4.96 3.23
N VAL A 66 -7.60 4.93 2.86
CA VAL A 66 -8.00 4.69 1.47
C VAL A 66 -7.84 5.99 0.70
N ASN A 67 -7.05 5.95 -0.35
CA ASN A 67 -6.80 7.08 -1.25
C ASN A 67 -7.40 6.78 -2.61
N TYR A 68 -7.88 7.83 -3.28
CA TYR A 68 -8.46 7.72 -4.63
C TYR A 68 -7.39 8.14 -5.64
N VAL A 69 -6.77 7.15 -6.27
CA VAL A 69 -5.64 7.36 -7.17
C VAL A 69 -6.13 7.37 -8.61
N PRO A 70 -5.88 8.45 -9.37
CA PRO A 70 -6.23 8.45 -10.79
C PRO A 70 -5.58 7.28 -11.52
N LEU A 71 -6.31 6.61 -12.39
CA LEU A 71 -5.80 5.42 -13.08
C LEU A 71 -4.49 5.69 -13.82
N GLU A 72 -4.34 6.89 -14.37
CA GLU A 72 -3.13 7.28 -15.09
C GLU A 72 -1.90 7.37 -14.19
N LYS A 73 -2.10 7.48 -12.86
CA LYS A 73 -0.99 7.56 -11.89
C LYS A 73 -0.60 6.21 -11.32
N LEU A 74 -1.40 5.17 -11.53
CA LEU A 74 -1.11 3.85 -10.98
C LEU A 74 0.22 3.28 -11.49
N ASN A 75 0.55 3.51 -12.75
CA ASN A 75 1.82 3.03 -13.29
C ASN A 75 3.01 3.67 -12.58
N ILE A 76 2.90 4.95 -12.25
CA ILE A 76 3.95 5.65 -11.51
C ILE A 76 4.06 5.07 -10.10
N MET A 77 2.93 4.80 -9.45
CA MET A 77 2.92 4.22 -8.12
C MET A 77 3.50 2.81 -8.13
N ASP A 78 3.13 1.98 -9.11
CA ASP A 78 3.71 0.64 -9.27
C ASP A 78 5.23 0.70 -9.41
N LYS A 79 5.74 1.64 -10.19
CA LYS A 79 7.19 1.82 -10.36
C LYS A 79 7.87 2.32 -9.09
N HIS A 80 7.19 3.16 -8.32
CA HIS A 80 7.71 3.66 -7.05
C HIS A 80 7.94 2.50 -6.06
N TYR A 81 6.98 1.59 -5.95
CA TYR A 81 7.12 0.42 -5.10
C TYR A 81 8.14 -0.57 -5.67
N GLY A 82 8.16 -0.73 -6.99
CA GLY A 82 9.13 -1.57 -7.66
C GLY A 82 8.73 -3.04 -7.74
N LYS A 83 9.61 -3.83 -8.33
CA LYS A 83 9.34 -5.25 -8.61
C LYS A 83 9.31 -6.14 -7.36
N GLU A 84 9.79 -5.62 -6.23
CA GLU A 84 9.74 -6.35 -4.96
C GLU A 84 8.33 -6.37 -4.37
N PHE A 85 7.40 -5.58 -4.93
CA PHE A 85 6.03 -5.45 -4.45
C PHE A 85 5.04 -5.90 -5.50
N ILE A 86 3.86 -6.30 -5.05
CA ILE A 86 2.70 -6.53 -5.91
C ILE A 86 1.50 -5.78 -5.34
N ARG A 87 0.57 -5.46 -6.21
CA ARG A 87 -0.68 -4.79 -5.83
C ARG A 87 -1.80 -5.83 -5.87
N ILE A 88 -2.42 -6.06 -4.73
CA ILE A 88 -3.52 -7.04 -4.58
C ILE A 88 -4.81 -6.35 -4.19
N LYS A 89 -5.92 -7.04 -4.33
CA LYS A 89 -7.23 -6.54 -3.89
C LYS A 89 -7.52 -7.04 -2.49
N VAL A 90 -8.02 -6.13 -1.66
CA VAL A 90 -8.42 -6.43 -0.28
C VAL A 90 -9.73 -5.71 0.04
N THR A 91 -10.40 -6.15 1.09
CA THR A 91 -11.54 -5.44 1.67
C THR A 91 -11.15 -5.01 3.08
N THR A 92 -11.32 -3.72 3.37
CA THR A 92 -10.91 -3.16 4.66
C THR A 92 -11.98 -3.43 5.73
N MET A 93 -11.65 -3.09 6.98
CA MET A 93 -12.58 -3.22 8.10
C MET A 93 -13.81 -2.33 7.95
N LEU A 94 -13.67 -1.17 7.30
CA LEU A 94 -14.80 -0.29 6.99
C LEU A 94 -15.51 -0.67 5.69
N ASP A 95 -15.25 -1.89 5.22
CA ASP A 95 -15.94 -2.47 4.06
C ASP A 95 -15.64 -1.76 2.74
N SER A 96 -14.41 -1.29 2.58
CA SER A 96 -13.95 -0.67 1.35
C SER A 96 -13.13 -1.66 0.52
N ASP A 97 -13.53 -1.88 -0.73
CA ASP A 97 -12.76 -2.69 -1.67
C ASP A 97 -11.67 -1.82 -2.28
N CYS A 98 -10.42 -2.20 -2.10
CA CYS A 98 -9.30 -1.39 -2.55
C CYS A 98 -8.08 -2.25 -2.86
N SER A 99 -7.04 -1.61 -3.37
CA SER A 99 -5.76 -2.25 -3.64
C SER A 99 -4.80 -2.02 -2.49
N LEU A 100 -3.93 -3.00 -2.27
CA LEU A 100 -2.90 -2.95 -1.23
C LEU A 100 -1.58 -3.39 -1.85
N TYR A 101 -0.52 -2.61 -1.64
CA TYR A 101 0.83 -2.99 -2.05
C TYR A 101 1.46 -3.85 -0.96
N ILE A 102 1.87 -5.05 -1.34
CA ILE A 102 2.50 -5.99 -0.41
C ILE A 102 3.86 -6.41 -0.95
N LYS A 103 4.75 -6.79 -0.03
CA LYS A 103 6.05 -7.33 -0.40
C LYS A 103 5.89 -8.73 -0.94
N ARG A 104 6.57 -9.04 -2.03
CA ARG A 104 6.57 -10.39 -2.59
C ARG A 104 7.26 -11.36 -1.64
N THR A 105 6.62 -12.50 -1.41
CA THR A 105 7.12 -13.53 -0.49
C THR A 105 7.42 -14.84 -1.20
N ASP A 106 7.45 -14.82 -2.52
CA ASP A 106 7.65 -16.03 -3.34
C ASP A 106 8.89 -16.80 -2.94
N LYS A 107 9.97 -16.08 -2.65
CA LYS A 107 11.23 -16.69 -2.25
C LYS A 107 11.16 -17.39 -0.90
N ILE A 108 10.34 -16.85 -0.01
CA ILE A 108 10.16 -17.43 1.33
C ILE A 108 9.39 -18.74 1.23
N LYS A 109 8.40 -18.81 0.37
CA LYS A 109 7.60 -20.00 0.18
C LYS A 109 8.40 -21.17 -0.41
N LYS A 110 9.42 -20.87 -1.18
CA LYS A 110 10.26 -21.91 -1.80
C LYS A 110 11.27 -22.54 -0.86
N VAL A 111 11.55 -21.89 0.24
CA VAL A 111 12.50 -22.37 1.24
C VAL A 111 11.85 -23.39 2.17
N ILE A 112 10.55 -23.38 2.24
CA ILE A 112 9.78 -24.28 3.04
C ILE A 112 9.50 -25.56 2.24
#